data_400edc6bd5fe3503063e37fb63461452
#
_entry.id   400edc6bd5fe3503063e37fb63461452
#
_cell.length_a   1.000
_cell.length_b   1.000
_cell.length_c   1.000
_cell.angle_alpha   90.00
_cell.angle_beta   90.00
_cell.angle_gamma   90.00
#
_symmetry.space_group_name_H-M   'P 1'
#
loop_
_entity.id
_entity.type
_entity.pdbx_description
1 polymer ?
#
loop_
_entity_poly.entity_id
_entity_poly.type
_entity_poly.pdbx_seq_one_letter_code
_entity_poly.pdbx_strand_id
1 'polypeptide(L)' 'MNTVTASQARAGLYRLIDQTAETHRPVFISGKRANAVLVSEEDWSAI' A
#
# COMPACT_ATOMS: atom_id res chain seq x y z
N MET A 1 2.17 11.34 -4.04
CA MET A 1 1.30 10.20 -3.73
C MET A 1 1.82 8.98 -4.46
N ASN A 2 1.98 7.88 -3.76
CA ASN A 2 2.55 6.67 -4.34
C ASN A 2 1.41 5.75 -4.80
N THR A 3 1.28 5.56 -6.11
CA THR A 3 0.21 4.76 -6.69
C THR A 3 0.81 3.65 -7.55
N VAL A 4 0.36 2.43 -7.33
CA VAL A 4 0.77 1.27 -8.14
C VAL A 4 -0.46 0.54 -8.62
N THR A 5 -0.30 -0.27 -9.68
CA THR A 5 -1.39 -1.13 -10.12
C THR A 5 -1.47 -2.36 -9.22
N ALA A 6 -2.61 -3.05 -9.27
CA ALA A 6 -2.78 -4.29 -8.51
C ALA A 6 -1.72 -5.33 -8.90
N SER A 7 -1.38 -5.41 -10.19
CA SER A 7 -0.35 -6.35 -10.65
C SER A 7 1.02 -6.00 -10.06
N GLN A 8 1.35 -4.71 -10.04
CA GLN A 8 2.62 -4.26 -9.45
C GLN A 8 2.64 -4.52 -7.95
N ALA A 9 1.52 -4.29 -7.27
CA ALA A 9 1.44 -4.53 -5.85
C ALA A 9 1.63 -6.01 -5.52
N ARG A 10 1.03 -6.89 -6.33
CA ARG A 10 1.19 -8.33 -6.13
C ARG A 10 2.65 -8.75 -6.33
N ALA A 11 3.32 -8.19 -7.33
CA ALA A 11 4.69 -8.57 -7.65
C ALA A 11 5.69 -8.15 -6.56
N GLY A 12 5.39 -7.08 -5.80
CA GLY A 12 6.31 -6.59 -4.77
C GLY A 12 5.64 -6.35 -3.44
N LEU A 13 4.68 -7.19 -3.05
CA LEU A 13 3.87 -6.95 -1.86
C LEU A 13 4.70 -6.83 -0.58
N TYR A 14 5.66 -7.74 -0.36
CA TYR A 14 6.47 -7.68 0.85
C TYR A 14 7.26 -6.38 0.93
N ARG A 15 7.81 -5.93 -0.19
CA ARG A 15 8.55 -4.67 -0.23
C ARG A 15 7.63 -3.49 0.05
N LEU A 16 6.40 -3.51 -0.47
CA LEU A 16 5.45 -2.44 -0.22
C LEU A 16 5.03 -2.40 1.25
N ILE A 17 4.86 -3.55 1.87
CA ILE A 17 4.55 -3.62 3.30
C ILE A 17 5.68 -3.00 4.11
N ASP A 18 6.92 -3.37 3.81
CA ASP A 18 8.08 -2.80 4.50
C ASP A 18 8.16 -1.29 4.28
N GLN A 19 7.89 -0.84 3.06
CA GLN A 19 7.94 0.57 2.73
C GLN A 19 6.92 1.38 3.53
N THR A 20 5.69 0.88 3.64
CA THR A 20 4.66 1.59 4.43
C THR A 20 5.04 1.62 5.90
N ALA A 21 5.65 0.56 6.41
CA ALA A 21 6.08 0.52 7.80
C ALA A 21 7.20 1.53 8.08
N GLU A 22 8.12 1.73 7.13
CA GLU A 22 9.23 2.64 7.30
C GLU A 22 8.85 4.10 7.10
N THR A 23 8.10 4.38 6.04
CA THR A 23 7.80 5.75 5.64
C THR A 23 6.55 6.31 6.27
N HIS A 24 5.67 5.46 6.79
CA HIS A 24 4.35 5.85 7.33
C HIS A 24 3.50 6.55 6.28
N ARG A 25 3.72 6.24 5.01
CA ARG A 25 2.96 6.80 3.89
C ARG A 25 2.15 5.71 3.22
N PRO A 26 0.87 5.98 2.94
CA PRO A 26 0.04 4.99 2.27
C PRO A 26 0.47 4.77 0.82
N VAL A 27 0.22 3.57 0.32
CA VAL A 27 0.40 3.23 -1.09
C VAL A 27 -0.98 2.99 -1.66
N PHE A 28 -1.31 3.72 -2.71
CA PHE A 28 -2.61 3.58 -3.39
C PHE A 28 -2.50 2.51 -4.45
N ILE A 29 -3.45 1.58 -4.44
CA ILE A 29 -3.45 0.45 -5.37
C ILE A 29 -4.63 0.61 -6.31
N SER A 30 -4.33 0.69 -7.60
CA SER A 30 -5.33 0.83 -8.64
C SER A 30 -5.70 -0.55 -9.18
N GLY A 31 -6.95 -0.94 -9.04
CA GLY A 31 -7.46 -2.21 -9.53
C GLY A 31 -8.47 -2.00 -10.64
N LYS A 32 -8.84 -3.08 -11.33
CA LYS A 32 -9.82 -3.02 -12.39
C LYS A 32 -11.24 -2.85 -11.86
N ARG A 33 -11.53 -3.42 -10.71
CA ARG A 33 -12.88 -3.41 -10.13
C ARG A 33 -13.03 -2.39 -9.03
N ALA A 34 -11.98 -2.19 -8.26
CA ALA A 34 -11.97 -1.27 -7.13
C ALA A 34 -10.54 -0.86 -6.85
N ASN A 35 -10.39 0.29 -6.22
CA ASN A 35 -9.09 0.75 -5.77
C ASN A 35 -8.96 0.49 -4.27
N ALA A 36 -7.72 0.39 -3.79
CA ALA A 36 -7.44 0.10 -2.40
C ALA A 36 -6.28 0.94 -1.92
N VAL A 37 -6.08 0.96 -0.61
CA VAL A 37 -4.96 1.68 -0.01
C VAL A 37 -4.27 0.72 0.96
N LEU A 38 -2.95 0.63 0.85
CA LEU A 38 -2.13 -0.16 1.75
C LEU A 38 -1.49 0.78 2.76
N VAL A 39 -1.75 0.53 4.04
CA VAL A 39 -1.13 1.29 5.14
C VAL A 39 -0.55 0.30 6.13
N SER A 40 0.44 0.75 6.93
CA SER A 40 0.96 -0.09 7.98
C SER A 40 -0.11 -0.27 9.07
N GLU A 41 -0.05 -1.39 9.77
CA GLU A 41 -0.98 -1.64 10.87
C GLU A 41 -0.84 -0.58 11.95
N GLU A 42 0.38 -0.14 12.21
CA GLU A 42 0.64 0.91 13.20
C GLU A 42 -0.11 2.19 12.85
N ASP A 43 -0.05 2.60 11.59
CA ASP A 43 -0.73 3.82 11.16
C ASP A 43 -2.25 3.65 11.18
N TRP A 44 -2.73 2.50 10.76
CA TRP A 44 -4.16 2.19 10.80
C TRP A 44 -4.69 2.24 12.22
N SER A 45 -3.95 1.68 13.17
CA SER A 45 -4.36 1.65 14.57
C SER A 45 -4.33 3.02 15.23
N ALA A 46 -3.57 3.96 14.67
CA ALA A 46 -3.46 5.31 15.21
C ALA A 46 -4.63 6.23 14.82
N ILE A 47 -5.47 5.81 13.91
CA ILE A 47 -6.63 6.60 13.47
C ILE A 47 -7.72 6.62 14.54
#